data_4d67076ab6e429a3e341f15fa1642a7d
#
_entry.id   4d67076ab6e429a3e341f15fa1642a7d
#
_cell.length_a   1.000
_cell.length_b   1.000
_cell.length_c   1.000
_cell.angle_alpha   90.00
_cell.angle_beta   90.00
_cell.angle_gamma   90.00
#
_symmetry.space_group_name_H-M   'P 1'
#
loop_
_entity.id
_entity.type
_entity.pdbx_description
1 polymer ?
#
loop_
_entity_poly.entity_id
_entity_poly.type
_entity_poly.pdbx_seq_one_letter_code
_entity_poly.pdbx_strand_id
1 'polypeptide(L)'
;MTHQQLVRMAEQWLRTRYRCGIVLSEQSCASGETPDVIAWKGACRSVVVECKVSRADFLADREKPFRKDPELAMGCERFYLAPQGLIRADELPKKWGLLECKAREVRMAVKPCRQSQRGQTGLMREMNLLLASLRRVEVRIEPQTITDFLKWKNRLAEYNGGRLPEGIVAPEAEPNVHLV
;
A
#
# COMPACT_ATOMS: atom_id res chain seq x y z
N MET A 1 21.31 1.24 3.00
CA MET A 1 19.86 1.54 3.10
C MET A 1 19.19 0.31 3.67
N THR A 2 18.30 0.46 4.66
CA THR A 2 17.57 -0.66 5.28
C THR A 2 16.26 -0.94 4.55
N HIS A 3 15.71 -2.14 4.70
CA HIS A 3 14.40 -2.50 4.16
C HIS A 3 13.31 -1.51 4.62
N GLN A 4 13.26 -1.21 5.91
CA GLN A 4 12.29 -0.30 6.50
C GLN A 4 12.38 1.14 5.97
N GLN A 5 13.59 1.59 5.60
CA GLN A 5 13.77 2.88 4.92
C GLN A 5 13.14 2.86 3.52
N LEU A 6 13.32 1.76 2.76
CA LEU A 6 12.68 1.60 1.45
C LEU A 6 11.16 1.57 1.56
N VAL A 7 10.60 0.82 2.53
CA VAL A 7 9.15 0.77 2.78
C VAL A 7 8.58 2.18 3.01
N ARG A 8 9.18 2.97 3.90
CA ARG A 8 8.74 4.37 4.15
C ARG A 8 8.85 5.26 2.91
N MET A 9 9.87 5.07 2.09
CA MET A 9 10.03 5.81 0.84
C MET A 9 8.96 5.40 -0.19
N ALA A 10 8.62 4.11 -0.26
CA ALA A 10 7.53 3.61 -1.10
C ALA A 10 6.18 4.20 -0.68
N GLU A 11 5.87 4.18 0.62
CA GLU A 11 4.64 4.79 1.16
C GLU A 11 4.52 6.27 0.80
N GLN A 12 5.57 7.04 1.05
CA GLN A 12 5.60 8.46 0.74
C GLN A 12 5.42 8.70 -0.76
N TRP A 13 6.14 7.96 -1.61
CA TRP A 13 6.04 8.08 -3.07
C TRP A 13 4.64 7.74 -3.56
N LEU A 14 4.03 6.66 -3.07
CA LEU A 14 2.68 6.26 -3.42
C LEU A 14 1.63 7.31 -3.05
N ARG A 15 1.77 7.96 -1.89
CA ARG A 15 0.86 9.04 -1.45
C ARG A 15 1.06 10.31 -2.27
N THR A 16 2.30 10.78 -2.40
CA THR A 16 2.59 12.12 -2.92
C THR A 16 2.73 12.18 -4.43
N ARG A 17 3.45 11.23 -5.03
CA ARG A 17 3.74 11.20 -6.47
C ARG A 17 2.75 10.35 -7.25
N TYR A 18 2.43 9.17 -6.72
CA TYR A 18 1.51 8.25 -7.40
C TYR A 18 0.04 8.51 -7.08
N ARG A 19 -0.25 9.34 -6.08
CA ARG A 19 -1.60 9.82 -5.71
C ARG A 19 -2.54 8.68 -5.30
N CYS A 20 -2.07 7.76 -4.46
CA CYS A 20 -2.90 6.73 -3.85
C CYS A 20 -3.58 7.26 -2.59
N GLY A 21 -4.90 7.05 -2.45
CA GLY A 21 -5.69 7.50 -1.30
C GLY A 21 -5.48 6.63 -0.06
N ILE A 22 -5.29 5.32 -0.26
CA ILE A 22 -5.03 4.35 0.83
C ILE A 22 -3.68 3.70 0.56
N VAL A 23 -2.82 3.65 1.57
CA VAL A 23 -1.51 3.00 1.54
C VAL A 23 -1.32 2.21 2.82
N LEU A 24 -1.07 0.91 2.69
CA LEU A 24 -0.79 -0.02 3.77
C LEU A 24 0.59 -0.65 3.55
N SER A 25 1.38 -0.79 4.61
CA SER A 25 2.69 -1.45 4.59
C SER A 25 2.74 -2.60 5.57
N GLU A 26 3.48 -3.65 5.20
CA GLU A 26 3.80 -4.81 6.03
C GLU A 26 2.57 -5.43 6.72
N GLN A 27 1.39 -5.33 6.08
CA GLN A 27 0.17 -5.92 6.60
C GLN A 27 0.04 -7.36 6.14
N SER A 28 -0.10 -8.25 7.10
CA SER A 28 -0.36 -9.68 6.85
C SER A 28 -1.85 -9.99 6.97
N CYS A 29 -2.31 -10.95 6.19
CA CYS A 29 -3.62 -11.57 6.33
C CYS A 29 -3.51 -13.07 6.00
N ALA A 30 -4.60 -13.80 6.15
CA ALA A 30 -4.64 -15.26 5.89
C ALA A 30 -4.40 -15.65 4.43
N SER A 31 -4.22 -14.70 3.52
CA SER A 31 -4.02 -14.95 2.09
C SER A 31 -2.63 -15.46 1.71
N GLY A 32 -1.68 -15.44 2.64
CA GLY A 32 -0.31 -15.91 2.44
C GLY A 32 0.63 -14.96 1.67
N GLU A 33 0.13 -13.97 0.93
CA GLU A 33 0.96 -12.90 0.37
C GLU A 33 1.00 -11.70 1.33
N THR A 34 2.20 -11.26 1.66
CA THR A 34 2.43 -10.07 2.47
C THR A 34 3.25 -9.09 1.65
N PRO A 35 2.60 -8.15 0.92
CA PRO A 35 3.33 -7.14 0.17
C PRO A 35 4.02 -6.16 1.13
N ASP A 36 5.23 -5.72 0.77
CA ASP A 36 5.94 -4.70 1.56
C ASP A 36 5.11 -3.42 1.63
N VAL A 37 4.54 -2.98 0.49
CA VAL A 37 3.57 -1.89 0.45
C VAL A 37 2.49 -2.20 -0.59
N ILE A 38 1.23 -2.00 -0.21
CA ILE A 38 0.09 -2.03 -1.13
C ILE A 38 -0.72 -0.75 -1.01
N ALA A 39 -1.21 -0.24 -2.13
CA ALA A 39 -1.95 1.01 -2.17
C ALA A 39 -3.10 0.96 -3.19
N TRP A 40 -4.10 1.83 -3.00
CA TRP A 40 -5.25 1.95 -3.90
C TRP A 40 -5.44 3.39 -4.38
N LYS A 41 -5.60 3.53 -5.69
CA LYS A 41 -6.00 4.76 -6.37
C LYS A 41 -7.50 4.89 -6.55
N GLY A 42 -8.19 3.77 -6.42
CA GLY A 42 -9.63 3.62 -6.58
C GLY A 42 -10.01 2.15 -6.49
N ALA A 43 -11.29 1.83 -6.58
CA ALA A 43 -11.85 0.51 -6.31
C ALA A 43 -11.19 -0.66 -7.05
N CYS A 44 -10.79 -0.45 -8.30
CA CYS A 44 -10.18 -1.50 -9.13
C CYS A 44 -8.75 -1.15 -9.55
N ARG A 45 -8.07 -0.31 -8.81
CA ARG A 45 -6.71 0.13 -9.14
C ARG A 45 -5.80 0.09 -7.93
N SER A 46 -5.28 -1.10 -7.68
CA SER A 46 -4.29 -1.34 -6.63
C SER A 46 -2.88 -1.36 -7.21
N VAL A 47 -1.93 -1.00 -6.35
CA VAL A 47 -0.50 -0.93 -6.65
C VAL A 47 0.26 -1.66 -5.56
N VAL A 48 1.11 -2.60 -5.93
CA VAL A 48 2.02 -3.29 -5.02
C VAL A 48 3.45 -2.82 -5.27
N VAL A 49 4.18 -2.54 -4.22
CA VAL A 49 5.62 -2.25 -4.25
C VAL A 49 6.34 -3.24 -3.36
N GLU A 50 7.32 -3.94 -3.94
CA GLU A 50 8.22 -4.85 -3.25
C GLU A 50 9.60 -4.18 -3.10
N CYS A 51 10.08 -4.07 -1.89
CA CYS A 51 11.33 -3.39 -1.57
C CYS A 51 12.48 -4.39 -1.56
N LYS A 52 13.57 -4.10 -2.27
CA LYS A 52 14.74 -4.98 -2.39
C LYS A 52 16.00 -4.23 -1.98
N VAL A 53 16.67 -4.73 -0.95
CA VAL A 53 17.89 -4.11 -0.41
C VAL A 53 19.17 -4.71 -0.99
N SER A 54 19.10 -5.90 -1.57
CA SER A 54 20.25 -6.60 -2.15
C SER A 54 19.87 -7.41 -3.40
N ARG A 55 20.89 -7.77 -4.17
CA ARG A 55 20.73 -8.67 -5.33
C ARG A 55 20.20 -10.05 -4.93
N ALA A 56 20.69 -10.59 -3.83
CA ALA A 56 20.26 -11.89 -3.33
C ALA A 56 18.76 -11.88 -2.98
N ASP A 57 18.30 -10.83 -2.31
CA ASP A 57 16.89 -10.61 -1.97
C ASP A 57 16.00 -10.51 -3.22
N PHE A 58 16.44 -9.76 -4.24
CA PHE A 58 15.74 -9.67 -5.51
C PHE A 58 15.64 -11.04 -6.23
N LEU A 59 16.73 -11.79 -6.28
CA LEU A 59 16.76 -13.10 -6.95
C LEU A 59 15.88 -14.12 -6.22
N ALA A 60 15.91 -14.14 -4.89
CA ALA A 60 15.08 -15.03 -4.08
C ALA A 60 13.57 -14.76 -4.27
N ASP A 61 13.19 -13.51 -4.56
CA ASP A 61 11.79 -13.15 -4.76
C ASP A 61 11.14 -13.85 -5.96
N ARG A 62 11.93 -14.21 -6.99
CA ARG A 62 11.43 -14.89 -8.20
C ARG A 62 10.84 -16.27 -7.89
N GLU A 63 11.28 -16.90 -6.82
CA GLU A 63 10.83 -18.23 -6.42
C GLU A 63 9.49 -18.24 -5.69
N LYS A 64 9.00 -17.06 -5.27
CA LYS A 64 7.71 -16.95 -4.58
C LYS A 64 6.55 -17.42 -5.46
N PRO A 65 5.55 -18.14 -4.90
CA PRO A 65 4.40 -18.65 -5.65
C PRO A 65 3.67 -17.57 -6.44
N PHE A 66 3.50 -16.40 -5.86
CA PHE A 66 2.80 -15.24 -6.46
C PHE A 66 3.56 -14.61 -7.65
N ARG A 67 4.83 -15.00 -7.86
CA ARG A 67 5.61 -14.60 -9.03
C ARG A 67 5.46 -15.60 -10.17
N LYS A 68 5.29 -16.87 -9.81
CA LYS A 68 5.08 -17.97 -10.76
C LYS A 68 3.66 -17.99 -11.30
N ASP A 69 2.67 -17.64 -10.46
CA ASP A 69 1.27 -17.55 -10.83
C ASP A 69 0.73 -16.11 -10.60
N PRO A 70 0.66 -15.29 -11.65
CA PRO A 70 0.16 -13.92 -11.55
C PRO A 70 -1.32 -13.79 -11.13
N GLU A 71 -2.14 -14.84 -11.32
CA GLU A 71 -3.56 -14.80 -10.92
C GLU A 71 -3.73 -14.86 -9.41
N LEU A 72 -2.78 -15.48 -8.73
CA LEU A 72 -2.77 -15.54 -7.26
C LEU A 72 -2.34 -14.24 -6.61
N ALA A 73 -1.79 -13.33 -7.35
CA ALA A 73 -1.07 -12.20 -6.80
C ALA A 73 -1.94 -10.94 -6.67
N MET A 74 -1.67 -10.13 -5.64
CA MET A 74 -2.29 -8.82 -5.44
C MET A 74 -1.67 -7.75 -6.35
N GLY A 75 -2.38 -6.65 -6.57
CA GLY A 75 -1.91 -5.48 -7.31
C GLY A 75 -2.18 -5.51 -8.81
N CYS A 76 -2.89 -4.48 -9.32
CA CYS A 76 -3.03 -4.26 -10.76
C CYS A 76 -1.74 -3.77 -11.40
N GLU A 77 -0.99 -2.99 -10.65
CA GLU A 77 0.30 -2.45 -11.04
C GLU A 77 1.32 -2.92 -9.99
N ARG A 78 2.49 -3.33 -10.43
CA ARG A 78 3.50 -3.88 -9.53
C ARG A 78 4.84 -3.25 -9.81
N PHE A 79 5.55 -2.93 -8.74
CA PHE A 79 6.88 -2.36 -8.79
C PHE A 79 7.84 -3.14 -7.88
N TYR A 80 9.08 -3.17 -8.29
CA TYR A 80 10.17 -3.25 -7.35
C TYR A 80 10.65 -1.84 -7.00
N LEU A 81 11.01 -1.61 -5.75
CA LEU A 81 11.76 -0.46 -5.29
C LEU A 81 13.12 -0.92 -4.77
N ALA A 82 14.18 -0.39 -5.33
CA ALA A 82 15.54 -0.76 -4.97
C ALA A 82 16.49 0.45 -5.03
N PRO A 83 17.68 0.39 -4.40
CA PRO A 83 18.75 1.33 -4.66
C PRO A 83 19.09 1.39 -6.15
N GLN A 84 19.43 2.59 -6.64
CA GLN A 84 19.73 2.82 -8.05
C GLN A 84 20.80 1.82 -8.56
N GLY A 85 20.52 1.19 -9.69
CA GLY A 85 21.41 0.24 -10.36
C GLY A 85 21.45 -1.16 -9.74
N LEU A 86 20.69 -1.43 -8.68
CA LEU A 86 20.64 -2.76 -8.07
C LEU A 86 19.88 -3.77 -8.94
N ILE A 87 18.81 -3.34 -9.61
CA ILE A 87 18.00 -4.18 -10.50
C ILE A 87 18.08 -3.57 -11.91
N ARG A 88 18.33 -4.40 -12.91
CA ARG A 88 18.34 -3.99 -14.30
C ARG A 88 16.95 -4.12 -14.91
N ALA A 89 16.62 -3.26 -15.87
CA ALA A 89 15.31 -3.26 -16.52
C ALA A 89 14.99 -4.57 -17.25
N ASP A 90 16.01 -5.22 -17.82
CA ASP A 90 15.89 -6.49 -18.54
C ASP A 90 15.66 -7.71 -17.61
N GLU A 91 15.84 -7.54 -16.30
CA GLU A 91 15.64 -8.58 -15.29
C GLU A 91 14.24 -8.56 -14.68
N LEU A 92 13.46 -7.52 -14.98
CA LEU A 92 12.13 -7.38 -14.41
C LEU A 92 11.18 -8.47 -14.93
N PRO A 93 10.29 -8.99 -14.08
CA PRO A 93 9.18 -9.80 -14.55
C PRO A 93 8.33 -9.01 -15.55
N LYS A 94 7.70 -9.71 -16.49
CA LYS A 94 6.80 -9.07 -17.46
C LYS A 94 5.76 -8.20 -16.75
N LYS A 95 5.54 -6.99 -17.28
CA LYS A 95 4.56 -6.01 -16.79
C LYS A 95 4.92 -5.31 -15.46
N TRP A 96 6.03 -5.66 -14.81
CA TRP A 96 6.48 -4.99 -13.62
C TRP A 96 7.20 -3.68 -13.93
N GLY A 97 7.04 -2.69 -13.04
CA GLY A 97 7.81 -1.47 -13.06
C GLY A 97 9.01 -1.51 -12.10
N LEU A 98 9.85 -0.51 -12.25
CA LEU A 98 11.00 -0.29 -11.37
C LEU A 98 10.96 1.13 -10.81
N LEU A 99 11.03 1.22 -9.52
CA LEU A 99 11.34 2.42 -8.77
C LEU A 99 12.78 2.32 -8.30
N GLU A 100 13.54 3.35 -8.54
CA GLU A 100 14.91 3.47 -8.04
C GLU A 100 14.99 4.57 -7.00
N CYS A 101 15.71 4.30 -5.91
CA CYS A 101 16.01 5.31 -4.92
C CYS A 101 17.49 5.70 -4.93
N LYS A 102 17.73 7.01 -4.83
CA LYS A 102 19.03 7.62 -4.64
C LYS A 102 18.90 8.76 -3.65
N ALA A 103 19.74 8.77 -2.60
CA ALA A 103 19.78 9.85 -1.60
C ALA A 103 18.39 10.29 -1.06
N ARG A 104 17.48 9.35 -0.81
CA ARG A 104 16.09 9.55 -0.35
C ARG A 104 15.09 10.04 -1.41
N GLU A 105 15.49 10.17 -2.65
CA GLU A 105 14.56 10.44 -3.75
C GLU A 105 14.17 9.13 -4.45
N VAL A 106 12.87 8.95 -4.73
CA VAL A 106 12.35 7.82 -5.51
C VAL A 106 11.93 8.30 -6.88
N ARG A 107 12.46 7.64 -7.90
CA ARG A 107 12.16 7.90 -9.31
C ARG A 107 11.65 6.64 -9.99
N MET A 108 10.67 6.77 -10.86
CA MET A 108 10.21 5.68 -11.72
C MET A 108 11.19 5.51 -12.89
N ALA A 109 11.95 4.43 -12.87
CA ALA A 109 12.87 4.07 -13.93
C ALA A 109 12.18 3.27 -15.05
N VAL A 110 11.25 2.35 -14.67
CA VAL A 110 10.45 1.58 -15.61
C VAL A 110 8.98 1.68 -15.22
N LYS A 111 8.12 2.03 -16.18
CA LYS A 111 6.68 2.09 -15.97
C LYS A 111 6.09 0.68 -15.98
N PRO A 112 5.18 0.33 -15.04
CA PRO A 112 4.51 -0.95 -15.05
C PRO A 112 3.44 -0.99 -16.14
N CYS A 113 3.09 -2.18 -16.58
CA CYS A 113 1.91 -2.37 -17.41
C CYS A 113 0.74 -2.74 -16.49
N ARG A 114 -0.33 -1.95 -16.56
CA ARG A 114 -1.55 -2.23 -15.78
C ARG A 114 -2.19 -3.53 -16.23
N GLN A 115 -2.44 -4.42 -15.29
CA GLN A 115 -3.19 -5.65 -15.51
C GLN A 115 -4.68 -5.36 -15.27
N SER A 116 -5.46 -5.22 -16.35
CA SER A 116 -6.89 -4.96 -16.27
C SER A 116 -7.70 -6.21 -15.85
N GLN A 117 -7.19 -7.38 -16.20
CA GLN A 117 -7.78 -8.66 -15.82
C GLN A 117 -6.91 -9.29 -14.74
N ARG A 118 -7.39 -9.21 -13.51
CA ARG A 118 -6.84 -9.94 -12.36
C ARG A 118 -7.73 -11.15 -12.10
N GLY A 119 -7.13 -12.25 -11.67
CA GLY A 119 -7.88 -13.38 -11.18
C GLY A 119 -8.76 -12.98 -9.98
N GLN A 120 -9.90 -13.61 -9.84
CA GLN A 120 -10.80 -13.41 -8.69
C GLN A 120 -10.06 -13.62 -7.36
N THR A 121 -9.12 -14.56 -7.34
CA THR A 121 -8.29 -14.85 -6.16
C THR A 121 -7.46 -13.66 -5.71
N GLY A 122 -6.83 -12.92 -6.64
CA GLY A 122 -6.07 -11.70 -6.30
C GLY A 122 -6.96 -10.62 -5.68
N LEU A 123 -8.18 -10.42 -6.20
CA LEU A 123 -9.15 -9.48 -5.64
C LEU A 123 -9.63 -9.89 -4.25
N MET A 124 -9.92 -11.18 -4.04
CA MET A 124 -10.31 -11.71 -2.74
C MET A 124 -9.21 -11.51 -1.70
N ARG A 125 -7.95 -11.71 -2.08
CA ARG A 125 -6.79 -11.47 -1.20
C ARG A 125 -6.66 -10.02 -0.79
N GLU A 126 -6.82 -9.09 -1.73
CA GLU A 126 -6.83 -7.66 -1.42
C GLU A 126 -7.97 -7.29 -0.48
N MET A 127 -9.17 -7.83 -0.71
CA MET A 127 -10.33 -7.61 0.17
C MET A 127 -10.06 -8.15 1.57
N ASN A 128 -9.53 -9.37 1.68
CA ASN A 128 -9.19 -9.96 2.98
C ASN A 128 -8.14 -9.13 3.72
N LEU A 129 -7.15 -8.59 3.01
CA LEU A 129 -6.13 -7.71 3.61
C LEU A 129 -6.75 -6.40 4.13
N LEU A 130 -7.64 -5.78 3.35
CA LEU A 130 -8.36 -4.58 3.77
C LEU A 130 -9.25 -4.84 4.99
N LEU A 131 -10.04 -5.92 4.98
CA LEU A 131 -10.89 -6.31 6.10
C LEU A 131 -10.07 -6.63 7.36
N ALA A 132 -8.96 -7.36 7.22
CA ALA A 132 -8.05 -7.62 8.33
C ALA A 132 -7.43 -6.34 8.89
N SER A 133 -7.11 -5.37 8.04
CA SER A 133 -6.59 -4.08 8.46
C SER A 133 -7.64 -3.23 9.18
N LEU A 134 -8.88 -3.23 8.69
CA LEU A 134 -10.00 -2.55 9.35
C LEU A 134 -10.31 -3.16 10.72
N ARG A 135 -10.34 -4.50 10.83
CA ARG A 135 -10.54 -5.19 12.12
C ARG A 135 -9.48 -4.84 13.15
N ARG A 136 -8.21 -4.65 12.73
CA ARG A 136 -7.15 -4.21 13.67
C ARG A 136 -7.37 -2.79 14.18
N VAL A 137 -7.99 -1.93 13.39
CA VAL A 137 -8.42 -0.59 13.83
C VAL A 137 -9.60 -0.72 14.79
N GLU A 138 -10.58 -1.55 14.45
CA GLU A 138 -11.80 -1.78 15.25
C GLU A 138 -11.49 -2.30 16.67
N VAL A 139 -10.53 -3.22 16.81
CA VAL A 139 -10.08 -3.72 18.12
C VAL A 139 -9.49 -2.61 19.01
N ARG A 140 -9.07 -1.49 18.45
CA ARG A 140 -8.44 -0.37 19.17
C ARG A 140 -9.36 0.83 19.37
N ILE A 141 -10.49 0.88 18.68
CA ILE A 141 -11.40 2.02 18.65
C ILE A 141 -12.83 1.46 18.69
N GLU A 142 -13.69 2.02 19.54
CA GLU A 142 -15.09 1.62 19.59
C GLU A 142 -15.80 1.84 18.25
N PRO A 143 -16.79 0.99 17.86
CA PRO A 143 -17.42 1.01 16.54
C PRO A 143 -18.00 2.37 16.11
N GLN A 144 -18.61 3.10 17.01
CA GLN A 144 -19.14 4.44 16.73
C GLN A 144 -18.04 5.44 16.41
N THR A 145 -16.91 5.36 17.10
CA THR A 145 -15.72 6.20 16.86
C THR A 145 -15.10 5.93 15.50
N ILE A 146 -15.19 4.68 14.99
CA ILE A 146 -14.71 4.33 13.63
C ILE A 146 -15.52 5.07 12.57
N THR A 147 -16.85 5.07 12.69
CA THR A 147 -17.70 5.77 11.72
C THR A 147 -17.40 7.26 11.70
N ASP A 148 -17.21 7.88 12.86
CA ASP A 148 -16.90 9.30 12.96
C ASP A 148 -15.47 9.59 12.51
N PHE A 149 -14.51 8.73 12.82
CA PHE A 149 -13.14 8.82 12.29
C PHE A 149 -13.11 8.70 10.76
N LEU A 150 -13.88 7.80 10.17
CA LEU A 150 -13.96 7.66 8.71
C LEU A 150 -14.64 8.87 8.07
N LYS A 151 -15.71 9.40 8.67
CA LYS A 151 -16.36 10.64 8.23
C LYS A 151 -15.38 11.82 8.30
N TRP A 152 -14.66 11.94 9.41
CA TRP A 152 -13.65 12.97 9.59
C TRP A 152 -12.50 12.83 8.60
N LYS A 153 -11.99 11.62 8.41
CA LYS A 153 -10.92 11.32 7.44
C LYS A 153 -11.36 11.63 6.00
N ASN A 154 -12.61 11.32 5.64
CA ASN A 154 -13.14 11.64 4.32
C ASN A 154 -13.26 13.15 4.11
N ARG A 155 -13.71 13.91 5.11
CA ARG A 155 -13.69 15.38 5.07
C ARG A 155 -12.27 15.93 4.92
N LEU A 156 -11.28 15.36 5.62
CA LEU A 156 -9.88 15.73 5.43
C LEU A 156 -9.37 15.47 4.02
N ALA A 157 -9.81 14.39 3.38
CA ALA A 157 -9.45 14.07 2.00
C ALA A 157 -10.05 15.03 0.97
N GLU A 158 -11.18 15.67 1.30
CA GLU A 158 -11.81 16.72 0.48
C GLU A 158 -11.07 18.05 0.56
N TYR A 159 -10.32 18.29 1.65
CA TYR A 159 -9.56 19.52 1.85
C TYR A 159 -8.07 19.33 1.53
N ASN A 160 -7.56 20.16 0.64
CA ASN A 160 -6.18 20.14 0.14
C ASN A 160 -5.14 19.94 1.24
N GLY A 161 -4.44 18.80 1.24
CA GLY A 161 -3.29 18.54 2.08
C GLY A 161 -3.56 18.16 3.54
N GLY A 162 -4.77 17.73 3.88
CA GLY A 162 -5.09 17.25 5.23
C GLY A 162 -5.16 18.34 6.30
N ARG A 163 -5.26 19.60 5.88
CA ARG A 163 -5.50 20.72 6.81
C ARG A 163 -6.99 20.89 7.02
N LEU A 164 -7.40 20.97 8.28
CA LEU A 164 -8.77 21.39 8.62
C LEU A 164 -8.96 22.85 8.26
N PRO A 165 -10.15 23.24 7.73
CA PRO A 165 -10.51 24.65 7.61
C PRO A 165 -10.47 25.33 8.98
N GLU A 166 -10.11 26.60 9.00
CA GLU A 166 -10.20 27.40 10.22
C GLU A 166 -11.61 27.32 10.80
N GLY A 167 -11.73 26.97 12.09
CA GLY A 167 -13.00 26.84 12.80
C GLY A 167 -13.59 25.44 12.87
N ILE A 168 -13.00 24.43 12.24
CA ILE A 168 -13.39 23.03 12.46
C ILE A 168 -12.52 22.45 13.57
N VAL A 169 -13.12 22.31 14.76
CA VAL A 169 -12.52 21.57 15.89
C VAL A 169 -12.82 20.08 15.68
N ALA A 170 -11.82 19.22 15.89
CA ALA A 170 -12.07 17.78 15.95
C ALA A 170 -13.16 17.53 17.02
N PRO A 171 -14.17 16.66 16.75
CA PRO A 171 -15.16 16.36 17.75
C PRO A 171 -14.44 15.86 19.02
N GLU A 172 -14.66 16.54 20.14
CA GLU A 172 -14.22 16.03 21.42
C GLU A 172 -14.90 14.68 21.62
N ALA A 173 -14.13 13.67 22.04
CA ALA A 173 -14.69 12.39 22.42
C ALA A 173 -15.66 12.63 23.56
N GLU A 174 -16.95 12.37 23.32
CA GLU A 174 -17.93 12.46 24.39
C GLU A 174 -17.51 11.51 25.52
N PRO A 175 -17.57 11.95 26.79
CA PRO A 175 -17.21 11.08 27.90
C PRO A 175 -18.17 9.88 27.91
N ASN A 176 -17.60 8.66 28.01
CA ASN A 176 -18.31 7.40 28.09
C ASN A 176 -19.51 7.51 29.05
N VAL A 177 -20.72 7.50 28.50
CA VAL A 177 -21.91 7.25 29.28
C VAL A 177 -21.95 5.73 29.48
N HIS A 178 -21.50 5.28 30.64
CA HIS A 178 -21.70 3.90 31.05
C HIS A 178 -23.22 3.65 31.06
N LEU A 179 -23.70 2.87 30.11
CA LEU A 179 -25.00 2.24 30.20
C LEU A 179 -24.92 1.16 31.28
N VAL A 180 -25.61 1.40 32.38
CA VAL A 180 -25.88 0.45 33.46
C VAL A 180 -26.85 -0.62 32.95
#